data_8a5a035aac93ab94148344ccb9a0a5bf
#
_entry.id   8a5a035aac93ab94148344ccb9a0a5bf
#
_cell.length_a   1.000
_cell.length_b   1.000
_cell.length_c   1.000
_cell.angle_alpha   90.00
_cell.angle_beta   90.00
_cell.angle_gamma   90.00
#
_symmetry.space_group_name_H-M   'P 1'
#
loop_
_entity.id
_entity.type
_entity.pdbx_description
1 polymer ?
#
loop_
_entity_poly.entity_id
_entity_poly.type
_entity_poly.pdbx_seq_one_letter_code
_entity_poly.pdbx_strand_id
1 'polypeptide(L)'
;MMKAQHVEKAIVWKSTYVNTTEYTTIRTSDKILIDGQITGEGFGKLLNVKYKLETNNKWEIQTLLIDFQSDTSFTISLHRDKAGHWKDDNGNIQAQLENCTDIDISLTPSTNTLPIKRLNLPVGTSKEITVIYIDLPNNQYQPAKQRYTNIDDGIYKYENLESGFTSMLEVDEDGIVNNYPGIWHRVFPENEKKLRFKEIFSDALISSHPNVELNESAKIYDWLIGSWNVEVTDYMDDNTTIHTQGEWHFSWVLEGRAIEDVWIAPKRSLRTGIPAHPRNRYGISFRYFDDTKQKWCVNWFNPISGSSDKLYGRKEGENIIHEGLDDDGNLMRWGFEDITVNSFHWKAEISCDKGKTFVLQAEFFGKRR
;
A
#
# COMPACT_ATOMS: atom_id res chain seq x y z
N MET A 1 -48.40 -5.61 13.80
CA MET A 1 -47.31 -5.84 12.84
C MET A 1 -46.37 -4.62 12.90
N MET A 2 -45.22 -4.75 13.54
CA MET A 2 -44.20 -3.70 13.48
C MET A 2 -43.69 -3.67 12.02
N LYS A 3 -43.71 -2.51 11.38
CA LYS A 3 -43.05 -2.28 10.09
C LYS A 3 -41.55 -2.49 10.33
N ALA A 4 -40.92 -3.41 9.57
CA ALA A 4 -39.48 -3.56 9.56
C ALA A 4 -38.87 -2.19 9.29
N GLN A 5 -37.98 -1.72 10.18
CA GLN A 5 -37.32 -0.46 10.06
C GLN A 5 -36.35 -0.56 8.90
N HIS A 6 -36.60 0.13 7.81
CA HIS A 6 -35.70 0.20 6.66
C HIS A 6 -34.44 0.96 7.08
N VAL A 7 -33.34 0.28 7.18
CA VAL A 7 -32.02 0.93 7.37
C VAL A 7 -31.33 0.97 6.01
N GLU A 8 -31.01 2.16 5.57
CA GLU A 8 -30.22 2.39 4.35
C GLU A 8 -28.92 3.10 4.72
N LYS A 9 -27.80 2.55 4.24
CA LYS A 9 -26.48 3.14 4.39
C LYS A 9 -25.91 3.43 3.03
N ALA A 10 -25.39 4.65 2.84
CA ALA A 10 -24.65 5.04 1.66
C ALA A 10 -23.16 5.16 2.00
N ILE A 11 -22.32 4.56 1.21
CA ILE A 11 -20.88 4.50 1.41
C ILE A 11 -20.17 4.94 0.13
N VAL A 12 -19.07 5.68 0.28
CA VAL A 12 -18.18 6.00 -0.82
C VAL A 12 -16.77 5.54 -0.46
N TRP A 13 -16.16 4.75 -1.34
CA TRP A 13 -14.75 4.40 -1.27
C TRP A 13 -13.97 5.01 -2.43
N LYS A 14 -12.71 5.30 -2.18
CA LYS A 14 -11.73 5.68 -3.20
C LYS A 14 -10.62 4.65 -3.24
N SER A 15 -10.29 4.16 -4.44
CA SER A 15 -9.15 3.27 -4.61
C SER A 15 -7.84 4.06 -4.59
N THR A 16 -6.82 3.46 -3.98
CA THR A 16 -5.43 3.92 -4.03
C THR A 16 -4.58 3.10 -4.99
N TYR A 17 -5.13 1.97 -5.47
CA TYR A 17 -4.46 1.07 -6.42
C TYR A 17 -4.77 1.42 -7.88
N VAL A 18 -6.03 1.77 -8.16
CA VAL A 18 -6.49 2.29 -9.44
C VAL A 18 -7.23 3.60 -9.20
N ASN A 19 -7.34 4.47 -10.20
CA ASN A 19 -7.98 5.78 -10.03
C ASN A 19 -9.51 5.67 -10.16
N THR A 20 -10.14 4.89 -9.26
CA THR A 20 -11.59 4.69 -9.24
C THR A 20 -12.21 5.15 -7.93
N THR A 21 -13.49 5.49 -8.02
CA THR A 21 -14.37 5.79 -6.88
C THR A 21 -15.58 4.88 -6.96
N GLU A 22 -16.03 4.38 -5.82
CA GLU A 22 -17.20 3.56 -5.70
C GLU A 22 -18.25 4.24 -4.81
N TYR A 23 -19.50 4.26 -5.26
CA TYR A 23 -20.67 4.59 -4.46
C TYR A 23 -21.51 3.34 -4.26
N THR A 24 -21.80 2.98 -3.01
CA THR A 24 -22.56 1.79 -2.66
C THR A 24 -23.64 2.11 -1.64
N THR A 25 -24.81 1.50 -1.82
CA THR A 25 -25.89 1.52 -0.83
C THR A 25 -26.14 0.11 -0.29
N ILE A 26 -26.36 0.01 1.02
CA ILE A 26 -26.74 -1.24 1.71
C ILE A 26 -28.11 -0.99 2.35
N ARG A 27 -29.11 -1.75 1.91
CA ARG A 27 -30.48 -1.69 2.43
C ARG A 27 -30.83 -3.00 3.13
N THR A 28 -31.19 -2.88 4.40
CA THR A 28 -31.56 -4.03 5.23
C THR A 28 -33.03 -4.06 5.53
N SER A 29 -33.70 -5.18 5.18
CA SER A 29 -35.10 -5.49 5.50
C SER A 29 -35.19 -6.99 5.83
N ASP A 30 -36.15 -7.72 5.25
CA ASP A 30 -36.23 -9.21 5.23
C ASP A 30 -35.11 -9.84 4.40
N LYS A 31 -34.46 -9.05 3.58
CA LYS A 31 -33.26 -9.39 2.82
C LYS A 31 -32.32 -8.17 2.83
N ILE A 32 -31.07 -8.40 2.44
CA ILE A 32 -30.08 -7.33 2.33
C ILE A 32 -29.79 -7.13 0.85
N LEU A 33 -29.89 -5.89 0.42
CA LEU A 33 -29.60 -5.47 -0.94
C LEU A 33 -28.36 -4.56 -0.92
N ILE A 34 -27.39 -4.87 -1.74
CA ILE A 34 -26.18 -4.07 -1.93
C ILE A 34 -26.14 -3.66 -3.40
N ASP A 35 -26.27 -2.35 -3.65
CA ASP A 35 -26.19 -1.76 -4.97
C ASP A 35 -24.95 -0.88 -5.03
N GLY A 36 -23.98 -1.19 -5.92
CA GLY A 36 -22.75 -0.43 -6.08
C GLY A 36 -22.52 0.06 -7.50
N GLN A 37 -21.83 1.19 -7.60
CA GLN A 37 -21.32 1.73 -8.86
C GLN A 37 -19.86 2.15 -8.68
N ILE A 38 -18.98 1.64 -9.54
CA ILE A 38 -17.57 1.93 -9.59
C ILE A 38 -17.30 2.71 -10.88
N THR A 39 -16.66 3.86 -10.77
CA THR A 39 -16.30 4.71 -11.92
C THR A 39 -14.89 5.25 -11.79
N GLY A 40 -14.22 5.46 -12.92
CA GLY A 40 -12.89 6.06 -12.97
C GLY A 40 -11.99 5.40 -14.01
N GLU A 41 -10.70 5.48 -13.80
CA GLU A 41 -9.69 4.89 -14.67
C GLU A 41 -9.00 3.73 -13.95
N GLY A 42 -8.92 2.58 -14.60
CA GLY A 42 -8.17 1.43 -14.11
C GLY A 42 -7.61 0.62 -15.26
N PHE A 43 -6.39 0.11 -15.10
CA PHE A 43 -5.71 -0.72 -16.10
C PHE A 43 -5.58 -0.04 -17.48
N GLY A 44 -5.44 1.29 -17.50
CA GLY A 44 -5.33 2.11 -18.71
C GLY A 44 -6.65 2.31 -19.46
N LYS A 45 -7.81 2.08 -18.83
CA LYS A 45 -9.14 2.15 -19.44
C LYS A 45 -10.11 2.89 -18.51
N LEU A 46 -11.13 3.53 -19.09
CA LEU A 46 -12.26 4.04 -18.32
C LEU A 46 -13.18 2.88 -17.92
N LEU A 47 -13.57 2.88 -16.66
CA LEU A 47 -14.43 1.86 -16.07
C LEU A 47 -15.73 2.48 -15.58
N ASN A 48 -16.86 1.82 -15.90
CA ASN A 48 -18.17 2.07 -15.31
C ASN A 48 -18.79 0.71 -15.01
N VAL A 49 -18.76 0.32 -13.75
CA VAL A 49 -19.24 -0.98 -13.30
C VAL A 49 -20.41 -0.76 -12.36
N LYS A 50 -21.53 -1.40 -12.64
CA LYS A 50 -22.66 -1.46 -11.71
C LYS A 50 -22.83 -2.89 -11.22
N TYR A 51 -23.07 -3.07 -9.94
CA TYR A 51 -23.36 -4.38 -9.40
C TYR A 51 -24.52 -4.33 -8.42
N LYS A 52 -25.25 -5.44 -8.35
CA LYS A 52 -26.33 -5.66 -7.38
C LYS A 52 -26.14 -7.04 -6.76
N LEU A 53 -26.14 -7.05 -5.43
CA LEU A 53 -26.09 -8.29 -4.65
C LEU A 53 -27.36 -8.37 -3.80
N GLU A 54 -27.94 -9.54 -3.73
CA GLU A 54 -29.01 -9.85 -2.80
C GLU A 54 -28.59 -10.99 -1.89
N THR A 55 -28.75 -10.82 -0.58
CA THR A 55 -28.53 -11.87 0.42
C THR A 55 -29.81 -12.11 1.21
N ASN A 56 -29.88 -13.24 1.88
CA ASN A 56 -30.88 -13.41 2.92
C ASN A 56 -30.47 -12.63 4.20
N ASN A 57 -31.30 -12.69 5.24
CA ASN A 57 -31.06 -12.00 6.52
C ASN A 57 -29.86 -12.54 7.32
N LYS A 58 -29.21 -13.63 6.86
CA LYS A 58 -27.99 -14.23 7.42
C LYS A 58 -26.73 -13.85 6.63
N TRP A 59 -26.84 -12.90 5.70
CA TRP A 59 -25.75 -12.49 4.81
C TRP A 59 -25.27 -13.58 3.83
N GLU A 60 -26.09 -14.62 3.61
CA GLU A 60 -25.82 -15.63 2.60
C GLU A 60 -26.27 -15.13 1.24
N ILE A 61 -25.34 -15.02 0.31
CA ILE A 61 -25.59 -14.48 -1.04
C ILE A 61 -26.58 -15.37 -1.81
N GLN A 62 -27.54 -14.74 -2.46
CA GLN A 62 -28.60 -15.38 -3.25
C GLN A 62 -28.51 -15.02 -4.73
N THR A 63 -28.24 -13.75 -5.04
CA THR A 63 -28.12 -13.27 -6.43
C THR A 63 -26.97 -12.29 -6.57
N LEU A 64 -26.38 -12.32 -7.76
CA LEU A 64 -25.40 -11.37 -8.23
C LEU A 64 -25.77 -10.91 -9.64
N LEU A 65 -25.73 -9.61 -9.87
CA LEU A 65 -25.77 -9.01 -11.20
C LEU A 65 -24.66 -7.97 -11.30
N ILE A 66 -23.82 -8.09 -12.32
CA ILE A 66 -22.79 -7.10 -12.65
C ILE A 66 -22.99 -6.67 -14.09
N ASP A 67 -22.99 -5.36 -14.32
CA ASP A 67 -22.92 -4.73 -15.65
C ASP A 67 -21.59 -3.97 -15.73
N PHE A 68 -20.69 -4.49 -16.55
CA PHE A 68 -19.36 -3.95 -16.77
C PHE A 68 -19.32 -3.20 -18.11
N GLN A 69 -18.88 -1.96 -18.09
CA GLN A 69 -18.73 -1.09 -19.26
C GLN A 69 -17.33 -0.45 -19.26
N SER A 70 -16.61 -0.63 -20.36
CA SER A 70 -15.30 -0.06 -20.66
C SER A 70 -15.16 0.04 -22.18
N ASP A 71 -13.97 -0.21 -22.73
CA ASP A 71 -13.76 -0.49 -24.17
C ASP A 71 -14.43 -1.82 -24.60
N THR A 72 -14.72 -2.70 -23.67
CA THR A 72 -15.60 -3.88 -23.83
C THR A 72 -16.76 -3.79 -22.84
N SER A 73 -17.87 -4.47 -23.13
CA SER A 73 -19.03 -4.54 -22.22
C SER A 73 -19.49 -5.97 -22.08
N PHE A 74 -19.85 -6.36 -20.86
CA PHE A 74 -20.42 -7.66 -20.54
C PHE A 74 -21.27 -7.60 -19.28
N THR A 75 -22.10 -8.62 -19.11
CA THR A 75 -22.91 -8.80 -17.91
C THR A 75 -22.60 -10.17 -17.28
N ILE A 76 -22.42 -10.20 -15.96
CA ILE A 76 -22.36 -11.44 -15.17
C ILE A 76 -23.59 -11.49 -14.30
N SER A 77 -24.39 -12.57 -14.44
CA SER A 77 -25.57 -12.79 -13.62
C SER A 77 -25.56 -14.22 -13.10
N LEU A 78 -25.64 -14.35 -11.78
CA LEU A 78 -25.64 -15.63 -11.08
C LEU A 78 -26.73 -15.59 -10.00
N HIS A 79 -27.43 -16.70 -9.84
CA HIS A 79 -28.41 -16.85 -8.77
C HIS A 79 -28.38 -18.27 -8.17
N ARG A 80 -28.72 -18.38 -6.89
CA ARG A 80 -28.88 -19.66 -6.21
C ARG A 80 -30.30 -20.14 -6.34
N ASP A 81 -30.46 -21.39 -6.73
CA ASP A 81 -31.78 -22.03 -6.71
C ASP A 81 -32.12 -22.53 -5.28
N LYS A 82 -33.36 -23.08 -5.11
CA LYS A 82 -33.83 -23.58 -3.81
C LYS A 82 -33.03 -24.78 -3.28
N ALA A 83 -32.31 -25.49 -4.15
CA ALA A 83 -31.45 -26.59 -3.78
C ALA A 83 -30.02 -26.10 -3.41
N GLY A 84 -29.72 -24.81 -3.62
CA GLY A 84 -28.45 -24.22 -3.31
C GLY A 84 -27.44 -24.21 -4.47
N HIS A 85 -27.82 -24.66 -5.67
CA HIS A 85 -26.95 -24.65 -6.84
C HIS A 85 -26.91 -23.27 -7.47
N TRP A 86 -25.70 -22.85 -7.87
CA TRP A 86 -25.50 -21.64 -8.65
C TRP A 86 -25.90 -21.84 -10.10
N LYS A 87 -26.65 -20.91 -10.67
CA LYS A 87 -27.12 -20.91 -12.06
C LYS A 87 -26.83 -19.59 -12.74
N ASP A 88 -26.58 -19.64 -14.04
CA ASP A 88 -26.54 -18.47 -14.92
C ASP A 88 -27.97 -18.06 -15.38
N ASP A 89 -28.07 -16.97 -16.14
CA ASP A 89 -29.36 -16.48 -16.68
C ASP A 89 -30.05 -17.45 -17.63
N ASN A 90 -29.34 -18.40 -18.22
CA ASN A 90 -29.91 -19.44 -19.06
C ASN A 90 -30.43 -20.64 -18.25
N GLY A 91 -30.27 -20.60 -16.92
CA GLY A 91 -30.64 -21.67 -16.02
C GLY A 91 -29.66 -22.83 -15.94
N ASN A 92 -28.47 -22.70 -16.55
CA ASN A 92 -27.42 -23.72 -16.49
C ASN A 92 -26.77 -23.76 -15.11
N ILE A 93 -26.62 -24.93 -14.56
CA ILE A 93 -25.92 -25.13 -13.29
C ILE A 93 -24.43 -24.91 -13.47
N GLN A 94 -23.87 -24.07 -12.61
CA GLN A 94 -22.44 -23.78 -12.54
C GLN A 94 -21.78 -24.71 -11.50
N ALA A 95 -21.58 -25.97 -11.88
CA ALA A 95 -21.14 -27.04 -10.96
C ALA A 95 -19.81 -26.72 -10.25
N GLN A 96 -18.92 -25.96 -10.89
CA GLN A 96 -17.64 -25.52 -10.30
C GLN A 96 -17.83 -24.55 -9.10
N LEU A 97 -19.01 -23.94 -8.95
CA LEU A 97 -19.32 -22.98 -7.90
C LEU A 97 -20.07 -23.60 -6.70
N GLU A 98 -20.31 -24.91 -6.70
CA GLU A 98 -21.19 -25.61 -5.72
C GLU A 98 -20.80 -25.31 -4.26
N ASN A 99 -19.51 -25.23 -3.96
CA ASN A 99 -19.01 -25.00 -2.60
C ASN A 99 -18.78 -23.52 -2.26
N CYS A 100 -19.11 -22.59 -3.16
CA CYS A 100 -18.93 -21.17 -2.92
C CYS A 100 -20.06 -20.61 -2.07
N THR A 101 -19.71 -20.01 -0.93
CA THR A 101 -20.67 -19.44 0.03
C THR A 101 -20.82 -17.94 -0.08
N ASP A 102 -19.80 -17.27 -0.59
CA ASP A 102 -19.70 -15.81 -0.69
C ASP A 102 -19.22 -15.40 -2.09
N ILE A 103 -19.19 -14.10 -2.33
CA ILE A 103 -18.69 -13.48 -3.57
C ILE A 103 -17.59 -12.48 -3.22
N ASP A 104 -16.55 -12.45 -4.06
CA ASP A 104 -15.48 -11.48 -4.01
C ASP A 104 -15.30 -10.82 -5.38
N ILE A 105 -15.63 -9.56 -5.50
CA ILE A 105 -15.49 -8.76 -6.72
C ILE A 105 -14.17 -7.98 -6.65
N SER A 106 -13.27 -8.19 -7.62
CA SER A 106 -11.89 -7.68 -7.62
C SER A 106 -11.75 -6.15 -7.51
N LEU A 107 -12.79 -5.39 -7.85
CA LEU A 107 -12.75 -3.92 -7.91
C LEU A 107 -13.52 -3.21 -6.78
N THR A 108 -13.92 -3.91 -5.74
CA THR A 108 -14.67 -3.33 -4.62
C THR A 108 -14.25 -3.90 -3.26
N PRO A 109 -14.20 -3.10 -2.20
CA PRO A 109 -14.06 -3.59 -0.83
C PRO A 109 -15.41 -4.04 -0.23
N SER A 110 -16.53 -3.72 -0.87
CA SER A 110 -17.90 -3.96 -0.37
C SER A 110 -18.16 -5.43 -0.09
N THR A 111 -17.65 -6.33 -0.95
CA THR A 111 -17.89 -7.78 -0.83
C THR A 111 -17.22 -8.42 0.37
N ASN A 112 -16.19 -7.80 0.97
CA ASN A 112 -15.59 -8.27 2.23
C ASN A 112 -16.58 -8.20 3.40
N THR A 113 -17.57 -7.31 3.34
CA THR A 113 -18.62 -7.21 4.37
C THR A 113 -19.45 -8.49 4.48
N LEU A 114 -19.65 -9.22 3.38
CA LEU A 114 -20.46 -10.43 3.36
C LEU A 114 -19.91 -11.51 4.31
N PRO A 115 -18.67 -12.03 4.14
CA PRO A 115 -18.12 -13.03 5.02
C PRO A 115 -17.89 -12.50 6.45
N ILE A 116 -17.53 -11.24 6.64
CA ILE A 116 -17.34 -10.65 7.97
C ILE A 116 -18.64 -10.70 8.77
N LYS A 117 -19.75 -10.28 8.18
CA LYS A 117 -21.09 -10.31 8.83
C LYS A 117 -21.62 -11.73 9.00
N ARG A 118 -21.48 -12.57 7.97
CA ARG A 118 -22.00 -13.94 7.99
C ARG A 118 -21.28 -14.82 8.99
N LEU A 119 -19.95 -14.72 9.07
CA LEU A 119 -19.14 -15.54 9.97
C LEU A 119 -19.18 -15.05 11.41
N ASN A 120 -19.27 -13.74 11.61
CA ASN A 120 -19.29 -13.08 12.93
C ASN A 120 -18.25 -13.69 13.89
N LEU A 121 -16.99 -13.75 13.45
CA LEU A 121 -15.91 -14.43 14.15
C LEU A 121 -15.59 -13.79 15.50
N PRO A 122 -15.49 -14.54 16.57
CA PRO A 122 -14.87 -14.03 17.82
C PRO A 122 -13.43 -13.60 17.60
N VAL A 123 -12.98 -12.60 18.37
CA VAL A 123 -11.56 -12.14 18.34
C VAL A 123 -10.62 -13.33 18.59
N GLY A 124 -9.55 -13.40 17.83
CA GLY A 124 -8.54 -14.46 17.88
C GLY A 124 -8.93 -15.73 17.10
N THR A 125 -10.08 -15.76 16.42
CA THR A 125 -10.51 -16.94 15.65
C THR A 125 -10.44 -16.70 14.14
N SER A 126 -10.33 -17.79 13.37
CA SER A 126 -10.26 -17.74 11.92
C SER A 126 -11.19 -18.76 11.26
N LYS A 127 -11.57 -18.48 10.01
CA LYS A 127 -12.36 -19.42 9.18
C LYS A 127 -11.92 -19.34 7.72
N GLU A 128 -11.74 -20.51 7.13
CA GLU A 128 -11.58 -20.66 5.67
C GLU A 128 -12.96 -20.78 5.02
N ILE A 129 -13.10 -20.13 3.87
CA ILE A 129 -14.29 -20.14 3.03
C ILE A 129 -13.89 -20.29 1.57
N THR A 130 -14.84 -20.71 0.74
CA THR A 130 -14.71 -20.67 -0.71
C THR A 130 -15.68 -19.63 -1.25
N VAL A 131 -15.15 -18.70 -2.02
CA VAL A 131 -15.92 -17.60 -2.63
C VAL A 131 -15.98 -17.77 -4.15
N ILE A 132 -16.96 -17.12 -4.79
CA ILE A 132 -16.89 -16.87 -6.23
C ILE A 132 -16.02 -15.61 -6.39
N TYR A 133 -14.77 -15.78 -6.80
CA TYR A 133 -13.90 -14.68 -7.15
C TYR A 133 -14.22 -14.20 -8.57
N ILE A 134 -14.49 -12.91 -8.72
CA ILE A 134 -14.88 -12.30 -9.99
C ILE A 134 -13.78 -11.32 -10.40
N ASP A 135 -13.03 -11.71 -11.43
CA ASP A 135 -12.03 -10.89 -12.08
C ASP A 135 -12.69 -10.04 -13.16
N LEU A 136 -13.13 -8.86 -12.77
CA LEU A 136 -13.90 -7.97 -13.65
C LEU A 136 -13.17 -7.55 -14.91
N PRO A 137 -11.88 -7.10 -14.85
CA PRO A 137 -11.17 -6.69 -16.07
C PRO A 137 -11.10 -7.80 -17.14
N ASN A 138 -11.10 -9.06 -16.72
CA ASN A 138 -10.92 -10.21 -17.61
C ASN A 138 -12.22 -10.98 -17.90
N ASN A 139 -13.37 -10.52 -17.41
CA ASN A 139 -14.67 -11.20 -17.55
C ASN A 139 -14.60 -12.69 -17.14
N GLN A 140 -14.00 -12.96 -15.99
CA GLN A 140 -13.82 -14.30 -15.48
C GLN A 140 -14.37 -14.43 -14.07
N TYR A 141 -14.89 -15.62 -13.74
CA TYR A 141 -15.23 -15.96 -12.37
C TYR A 141 -14.91 -17.43 -12.09
N GLN A 142 -14.43 -17.67 -10.88
CA GLN A 142 -14.00 -19.01 -10.46
C GLN A 142 -14.05 -19.15 -8.92
N PRO A 143 -14.07 -20.37 -8.39
CA PRO A 143 -13.87 -20.57 -6.97
C PRO A 143 -12.51 -20.07 -6.53
N ALA A 144 -12.44 -19.45 -5.35
CA ALA A 144 -11.18 -19.10 -4.69
C ALA A 144 -11.27 -19.34 -3.19
N LYS A 145 -10.20 -19.87 -2.58
CA LYS A 145 -10.12 -20.11 -1.14
C LYS A 145 -9.58 -18.88 -0.43
N GLN A 146 -10.29 -18.45 0.59
CA GLN A 146 -9.93 -17.30 1.40
C GLN A 146 -10.01 -17.67 2.88
N ARG A 147 -9.20 -16.96 3.70
CA ARG A 147 -9.29 -17.04 5.15
C ARG A 147 -9.52 -15.66 5.73
N TYR A 148 -10.48 -15.57 6.64
CA TYR A 148 -10.70 -14.39 7.48
C TYR A 148 -10.32 -14.76 8.91
N THR A 149 -9.56 -13.89 9.55
CA THR A 149 -9.20 -13.99 10.98
C THR A 149 -9.60 -12.68 11.66
N ASN A 150 -10.43 -12.74 12.70
CA ASN A 150 -10.70 -11.59 13.53
C ASN A 150 -9.53 -11.38 14.49
N ILE A 151 -8.72 -10.34 14.25
CA ILE A 151 -7.52 -10.04 15.04
C ILE A 151 -7.84 -9.23 16.28
N ASP A 152 -8.76 -8.25 16.15
CA ASP A 152 -9.21 -7.35 17.21
C ASP A 152 -10.55 -6.75 16.81
N ASP A 153 -11.21 -6.01 17.69
CA ASP A 153 -12.47 -5.33 17.43
C ASP A 153 -12.35 -4.41 16.20
N GLY A 154 -13.06 -4.78 15.14
CA GLY A 154 -13.04 -4.07 13.86
C GLY A 154 -11.78 -4.29 13.01
N ILE A 155 -10.92 -5.26 13.35
CA ILE A 155 -9.70 -5.58 12.57
C ILE A 155 -9.70 -7.03 12.15
N TYR A 156 -9.70 -7.26 10.84
CA TYR A 156 -9.67 -8.58 10.23
C TYR A 156 -8.44 -8.77 9.38
N LYS A 157 -7.75 -9.90 9.53
CA LYS A 157 -6.77 -10.35 8.55
C LYS A 157 -7.50 -11.10 7.44
N TYR A 158 -7.35 -10.65 6.22
CA TYR A 158 -7.79 -11.30 5.00
C TYR A 158 -6.61 -12.00 4.33
N GLU A 159 -6.81 -13.21 3.85
CA GLU A 159 -5.83 -14.01 3.13
C GLU A 159 -6.50 -14.69 1.92
N ASN A 160 -5.95 -14.47 0.73
CA ASN A 160 -6.24 -15.30 -0.44
C ASN A 160 -5.25 -16.47 -0.43
N LEU A 161 -5.76 -17.70 -0.24
CA LEU A 161 -4.91 -18.87 -0.01
C LEU A 161 -4.27 -19.43 -1.29
N GLU A 162 -4.70 -18.97 -2.46
CA GLU A 162 -4.17 -19.40 -3.75
C GLU A 162 -3.05 -18.46 -4.24
N SER A 163 -3.28 -17.16 -4.16
CA SER A 163 -2.28 -16.16 -4.57
C SER A 163 -1.26 -15.82 -3.48
N GLY A 164 -1.54 -16.17 -2.21
CA GLY A 164 -0.76 -15.78 -1.04
C GLY A 164 -0.94 -14.30 -0.66
N PHE A 165 -1.84 -13.57 -1.31
CA PHE A 165 -2.12 -12.18 -0.96
C PHE A 165 -2.74 -12.09 0.44
N THR A 166 -2.27 -11.13 1.25
CA THR A 166 -2.78 -10.89 2.60
C THR A 166 -2.89 -9.40 2.88
N SER A 167 -3.90 -9.01 3.66
CA SER A 167 -4.08 -7.64 4.11
C SER A 167 -4.83 -7.57 5.45
N MET A 168 -4.67 -6.44 6.15
CA MET A 168 -5.43 -6.13 7.34
C MET A 168 -6.59 -5.21 6.97
N LEU A 169 -7.81 -5.67 7.14
CA LEU A 169 -9.01 -4.89 6.89
C LEU A 169 -9.46 -4.21 8.18
N GLU A 170 -9.66 -2.92 8.11
CA GLU A 170 -10.34 -2.18 9.18
C GLU A 170 -11.80 -1.99 8.81
N VAL A 171 -12.70 -2.36 9.71
CA VAL A 171 -14.14 -2.28 9.49
C VAL A 171 -14.82 -1.49 10.61
N ASP A 172 -15.99 -0.94 10.30
CA ASP A 172 -16.83 -0.31 11.32
C ASP A 172 -17.66 -1.35 12.11
N GLU A 173 -18.51 -0.88 13.01
CA GLU A 173 -19.39 -1.70 13.84
C GLU A 173 -20.42 -2.53 13.03
N ASP A 174 -20.65 -2.13 11.80
CA ASP A 174 -21.49 -2.87 10.85
C ASP A 174 -20.70 -3.84 9.96
N GLY A 175 -19.39 -3.99 10.18
CA GLY A 175 -18.51 -4.83 9.39
C GLY A 175 -18.23 -4.29 7.99
N ILE A 176 -18.50 -3.01 7.75
CA ILE A 176 -18.25 -2.35 6.47
C ILE A 176 -16.80 -1.83 6.45
N VAL A 177 -16.07 -2.11 5.39
CA VAL A 177 -14.66 -1.75 5.27
C VAL A 177 -14.46 -0.23 5.35
N ASN A 178 -13.63 0.20 6.29
CA ASN A 178 -13.15 1.57 6.40
C ASN A 178 -11.87 1.77 5.62
N ASN A 179 -10.94 0.82 5.81
CA ASN A 179 -9.63 0.87 5.19
C ASN A 179 -9.20 -0.53 4.74
N TYR A 180 -8.74 -0.59 3.51
CA TYR A 180 -8.08 -1.74 2.91
C TYR A 180 -6.69 -1.26 2.48
N PRO A 181 -5.65 -1.41 3.31
CA PRO A 181 -4.36 -0.75 3.13
C PRO A 181 -3.76 -0.94 1.74
N GLY A 182 -3.40 0.18 1.08
CA GLY A 182 -2.81 0.18 -0.25
C GLY A 182 -3.78 -0.06 -1.40
N ILE A 183 -5.07 -0.31 -1.14
CA ILE A 183 -6.05 -0.62 -2.17
C ILE A 183 -7.27 0.29 -2.11
N TRP A 184 -7.94 0.42 -0.93
CA TRP A 184 -9.16 1.20 -0.76
C TRP A 184 -9.20 1.93 0.58
N HIS A 185 -9.81 3.12 0.58
CA HIS A 185 -10.22 3.80 1.81
C HIS A 185 -11.62 4.40 1.65
N ARG A 186 -12.38 4.39 2.73
CA ARG A 186 -13.72 5.00 2.78
C ARG A 186 -13.59 6.52 2.90
N VAL A 187 -14.32 7.23 2.06
CA VAL A 187 -14.38 8.70 2.07
C VAL A 187 -15.73 9.23 2.55
N PHE A 188 -16.78 8.38 2.58
CA PHE A 188 -18.08 8.73 3.13
C PHE A 188 -18.85 7.49 3.64
N PRO A 189 -19.56 7.56 4.78
CA PRO A 189 -19.42 8.61 5.78
C PRO A 189 -17.98 8.65 6.29
N GLU A 190 -17.50 9.84 6.62
CA GLU A 190 -16.17 9.98 7.20
C GLU A 190 -16.14 9.25 8.54
N ASN A 191 -15.16 8.40 8.75
CA ASN A 191 -15.07 7.63 9.97
C ASN A 191 -14.40 8.49 11.05
N GLU A 192 -15.19 8.94 12.02
CA GLU A 192 -14.69 9.66 13.19
C GLU A 192 -13.83 8.77 14.13
N LYS A 193 -13.98 7.44 14.03
CA LYS A 193 -13.07 6.49 14.68
C LYS A 193 -11.84 6.36 13.80
N LYS A 194 -10.83 7.17 14.05
CA LYS A 194 -9.52 7.12 13.41
C LYS A 194 -9.01 5.67 13.29
N LEU A 195 -8.48 5.36 12.13
CA LEU A 195 -7.79 4.13 11.71
C LEU A 195 -6.81 3.63 12.81
N ARG A 196 -7.21 2.61 13.57
CA ARG A 196 -6.60 2.32 14.87
C ARG A 196 -5.19 1.74 14.80
N PHE A 197 -4.86 0.92 13.81
CA PHE A 197 -3.58 0.18 13.83
C PHE A 197 -2.46 0.88 13.04
N LYS A 198 -2.73 1.31 11.82
CA LYS A 198 -1.73 2.00 10.98
C LYS A 198 -1.40 3.39 11.54
N GLU A 199 -2.39 4.06 12.12
CA GLU A 199 -2.23 5.38 12.71
C GLU A 199 -1.44 5.32 14.01
N ILE A 200 -1.69 4.36 14.91
CA ILE A 200 -0.94 4.29 16.18
C ILE A 200 0.56 4.15 15.93
N PHE A 201 0.98 3.28 15.00
CA PHE A 201 2.39 3.13 14.68
C PHE A 201 2.92 4.33 13.89
N SER A 202 2.22 4.79 12.86
CA SER A 202 2.65 5.93 12.06
C SER A 202 2.59 7.25 12.85
N ASP A 203 1.59 7.44 13.70
CA ASP A 203 1.50 8.62 14.59
C ASP A 203 2.60 8.63 15.65
N ALA A 204 2.98 7.44 16.16
CA ALA A 204 4.12 7.33 17.06
C ALA A 204 5.47 7.52 16.36
N LEU A 205 5.56 7.12 15.08
CA LEU A 205 6.78 7.20 14.30
C LEU A 205 6.96 8.57 13.65
N ILE A 206 5.94 9.05 12.92
CA ILE A 206 6.04 10.21 12.03
C ILE A 206 5.77 11.50 12.79
N SER A 207 6.62 12.50 12.57
CA SER A 207 6.42 13.87 13.05
C SER A 207 6.30 14.84 11.87
N SER A 208 5.37 15.79 11.97
CA SER A 208 5.19 16.83 10.94
C SER A 208 6.28 17.92 10.97
N HIS A 209 7.03 18.02 12.07
CA HIS A 209 8.01 19.08 12.27
C HIS A 209 9.23 18.56 13.03
N PRO A 210 10.41 19.25 12.92
CA PRO A 210 11.54 18.98 13.78
C PRO A 210 11.20 19.30 15.24
N ASN A 211 11.85 18.60 16.16
CA ASN A 211 11.70 18.89 17.58
C ASN A 211 12.20 20.30 17.90
N VAL A 212 11.49 21.01 18.76
CA VAL A 212 11.82 22.39 19.13
C VAL A 212 13.15 22.54 19.88
N GLU A 213 13.63 21.45 20.47
CA GLU A 213 14.92 21.42 21.17
C GLU A 213 16.12 21.27 20.23
N LEU A 214 15.89 20.91 18.94
CA LEU A 214 16.97 20.85 17.96
C LEU A 214 17.48 22.24 17.62
N ASN A 215 18.80 22.42 17.73
CA ASN A 215 19.45 23.66 17.33
C ASN A 215 19.44 23.84 15.80
N GLU A 216 19.77 25.05 15.32
CA GLU A 216 19.77 25.35 13.87
C GLU A 216 20.75 24.48 13.07
N SER A 217 21.89 24.07 13.69
CA SER A 217 22.85 23.16 13.05
C SER A 217 22.27 21.76 12.79
N ALA A 218 21.23 21.39 13.53
CA ALA A 218 20.52 20.12 13.37
C ALA A 218 19.42 20.17 12.30
N LYS A 219 19.13 21.32 11.69
CA LYS A 219 18.07 21.49 10.70
C LYS A 219 18.56 21.46 9.25
N ILE A 220 19.78 20.99 9.01
CA ILE A 220 20.38 20.99 7.67
C ILE A 220 19.63 20.15 6.63
N TYR A 221 18.71 19.28 7.07
CA TYR A 221 17.90 18.41 6.19
C TYR A 221 16.43 18.82 6.06
N ASP A 222 16.00 19.97 6.60
CA ASP A 222 14.59 20.40 6.53
C ASP A 222 14.07 20.44 5.08
N TRP A 223 14.90 20.86 4.14
CA TRP A 223 14.60 20.93 2.72
C TRP A 223 14.35 19.54 2.10
N LEU A 224 14.89 18.47 2.70
CA LEU A 224 14.87 17.11 2.16
C LEU A 224 13.52 16.41 2.45
N ILE A 225 12.81 16.83 3.50
CA ILE A 225 11.55 16.21 3.92
C ILE A 225 10.52 16.21 2.80
N GLY A 226 9.91 15.05 2.55
CA GLY A 226 8.93 14.82 1.49
C GLY A 226 9.31 13.69 0.56
N SER A 227 8.80 13.72 -0.67
CA SER A 227 8.93 12.64 -1.65
C SER A 227 9.65 13.11 -2.91
N TRP A 228 10.50 12.25 -3.43
CA TRP A 228 11.38 12.56 -4.57
C TRP A 228 11.33 11.46 -5.62
N ASN A 229 11.26 11.86 -6.90
CA ASN A 229 11.61 10.99 -8.02
C ASN A 229 13.11 11.11 -8.25
N VAL A 230 13.79 10.01 -8.47
CA VAL A 230 15.26 9.98 -8.52
C VAL A 230 15.73 9.24 -9.77
N GLU A 231 16.53 9.90 -10.58
CA GLU A 231 17.32 9.25 -11.64
C GLU A 231 18.62 8.75 -11.02
N VAL A 232 18.94 7.50 -11.23
CA VAL A 232 20.06 6.79 -10.59
C VAL A 232 21.04 6.34 -11.67
N THR A 233 22.31 6.64 -11.48
CA THR A 233 23.42 6.10 -12.26
C THR A 233 24.38 5.36 -11.32
N ASP A 234 24.56 4.06 -11.51
CA ASP A 234 25.57 3.26 -10.84
C ASP A 234 26.77 3.06 -11.76
N TYR A 235 27.95 3.27 -11.24
CA TYR A 235 29.23 3.07 -11.93
C TYR A 235 29.82 1.72 -11.49
N MET A 236 30.13 0.86 -12.47
CA MET A 236 30.61 -0.49 -12.24
C MET A 236 32.14 -0.57 -12.41
N ASP A 237 32.77 -1.55 -11.77
CA ASP A 237 34.24 -1.73 -11.81
C ASP A 237 34.77 -2.00 -13.22
N ASP A 238 33.94 -2.51 -14.13
CA ASP A 238 34.24 -2.74 -15.55
C ASP A 238 34.06 -1.50 -16.44
N ASN A 239 33.88 -0.32 -15.84
CA ASN A 239 33.57 0.96 -16.49
C ASN A 239 32.22 0.99 -17.23
N THR A 240 31.32 0.05 -16.97
CA THR A 240 29.92 0.14 -17.43
C THR A 240 29.09 0.96 -16.46
N THR A 241 27.93 1.44 -16.93
CA THR A 241 26.97 2.17 -16.10
C THR A 241 25.59 1.50 -16.14
N ILE A 242 24.90 1.54 -15.01
CA ILE A 242 23.51 1.09 -14.89
C ILE A 242 22.66 2.30 -14.58
N HIS A 243 21.64 2.53 -15.43
CA HIS A 243 20.69 3.61 -15.20
C HIS A 243 19.35 3.04 -14.73
N THR A 244 18.79 3.62 -13.68
CA THR A 244 17.45 3.23 -13.21
C THR A 244 16.71 4.43 -12.60
N GLN A 245 15.41 4.27 -12.38
CA GLN A 245 14.60 5.27 -11.70
C GLN A 245 14.24 4.77 -10.31
N GLY A 246 14.39 5.65 -9.32
CA GLY A 246 14.04 5.39 -7.94
C GLY A 246 12.99 6.34 -7.39
N GLU A 247 12.53 6.02 -6.20
CA GLU A 247 11.73 6.91 -5.37
C GLU A 247 12.34 6.97 -3.96
N TRP A 248 12.44 8.19 -3.42
CA TRP A 248 13.05 8.45 -2.11
C TRP A 248 12.10 9.30 -1.27
N HIS A 249 11.78 8.82 -0.08
CA HIS A 249 10.80 9.45 0.80
C HIS A 249 11.46 9.74 2.14
N PHE A 250 11.30 10.97 2.66
CA PHE A 250 11.90 11.40 3.92
C PHE A 250 10.84 11.95 4.85
N SER A 251 10.92 11.63 6.12
CA SER A 251 10.06 12.17 7.16
C SER A 251 10.83 12.43 8.45
N TRP A 252 10.42 13.48 9.17
CA TRP A 252 10.74 13.56 10.59
C TRP A 252 10.07 12.42 11.33
N VAL A 253 10.80 11.83 12.29
CA VAL A 253 10.31 10.73 13.12
C VAL A 253 10.65 10.95 14.59
N LEU A 254 10.06 10.16 15.49
CA LEU A 254 10.32 10.19 16.91
C LEU A 254 10.18 11.61 17.51
N GLU A 255 8.99 12.19 17.35
CA GLU A 255 8.67 13.56 17.79
C GLU A 255 9.61 14.62 17.17
N GLY A 256 10.10 14.34 15.96
CA GLY A 256 11.00 15.26 15.24
C GLY A 256 12.46 15.24 15.70
N ARG A 257 12.88 14.22 16.47
CA ARG A 257 14.27 14.08 16.94
C ARG A 257 15.18 13.36 15.97
N ALA A 258 14.60 12.71 14.95
CA ALA A 258 15.33 11.99 13.91
C ALA A 258 14.63 12.14 12.55
N ILE A 259 15.35 11.81 11.49
CA ILE A 259 14.81 11.69 10.14
C ILE A 259 14.98 10.24 9.69
N GLU A 260 13.91 9.64 9.19
CA GLU A 260 13.95 8.35 8.51
C GLU A 260 13.61 8.55 7.04
N ASP A 261 14.32 7.84 6.18
CA ASP A 261 13.97 7.76 4.76
C ASP A 261 13.71 6.32 4.33
N VAL A 262 12.94 6.20 3.25
CA VAL A 262 12.76 4.96 2.51
C VAL A 262 13.29 5.17 1.10
N TRP A 263 14.38 4.47 0.75
CA TRP A 263 15.03 4.51 -0.54
C TRP A 263 14.71 3.27 -1.36
N ILE A 264 14.12 3.46 -2.54
CA ILE A 264 13.59 2.41 -3.40
C ILE A 264 14.09 2.62 -4.83
N ALA A 265 14.95 1.70 -5.33
CA ALA A 265 15.39 1.66 -6.71
C ALA A 265 15.54 0.20 -7.17
N PRO A 266 14.90 -0.22 -8.27
CA PRO A 266 13.94 0.52 -9.11
C PRO A 266 12.68 0.93 -8.35
N LYS A 267 12.03 2.03 -8.77
CA LYS A 267 10.77 2.50 -8.16
C LYS A 267 9.68 1.44 -8.24
N ARG A 268 8.76 1.41 -7.27
CA ARG A 268 7.73 0.35 -7.13
C ARG A 268 6.93 0.10 -8.40
N SER A 269 6.57 1.15 -9.15
CA SER A 269 5.83 1.05 -10.42
C SER A 269 6.60 0.36 -11.55
N LEU A 270 7.92 0.22 -11.46
CA LEU A 270 8.77 -0.42 -12.46
C LEU A 270 9.21 -1.84 -12.08
N ARG A 271 8.80 -2.37 -10.94
CA ARG A 271 9.30 -3.65 -10.41
C ARG A 271 8.67 -4.89 -11.01
N THR A 272 7.58 -4.77 -11.75
CA THR A 272 6.88 -5.91 -12.34
C THR A 272 7.81 -6.61 -13.33
N GLY A 273 8.23 -7.84 -13.01
CA GLY A 273 9.08 -8.66 -13.87
C GLY A 273 10.58 -8.32 -13.87
N ILE A 274 11.05 -7.39 -13.01
CA ILE A 274 12.47 -7.08 -12.90
C ILE A 274 13.14 -8.09 -11.95
N PRO A 275 14.17 -8.87 -12.39
CA PRO A 275 14.92 -9.76 -11.51
C PRO A 275 15.58 -8.99 -10.36
N ALA A 276 15.79 -9.66 -9.23
CA ALA A 276 16.61 -9.12 -8.15
C ALA A 276 18.04 -8.87 -8.67
N HIS A 277 18.57 -7.66 -8.43
CA HIS A 277 19.92 -7.27 -8.81
C HIS A 277 20.67 -6.77 -7.57
N PRO A 278 21.97 -7.06 -7.42
CA PRO A 278 22.77 -6.62 -6.25
C PRO A 278 22.74 -5.11 -6.00
N ARG A 279 22.56 -4.31 -7.07
CA ARG A 279 22.43 -2.85 -6.98
C ARG A 279 21.01 -2.36 -6.70
N ASN A 280 20.02 -3.25 -6.60
CA ASN A 280 18.68 -2.84 -6.20
C ASN A 280 18.71 -2.37 -4.75
N ARG A 281 18.07 -1.23 -4.52
CA ARG A 281 17.96 -0.63 -3.20
C ARG A 281 16.52 -0.70 -2.72
N TYR A 282 16.33 -1.21 -1.53
CA TYR A 282 15.07 -1.21 -0.83
C TYR A 282 15.36 -1.19 0.66
N GLY A 283 15.74 -0.01 1.11
CA GLY A 283 16.25 0.16 2.46
C GLY A 283 15.81 1.48 3.06
N ILE A 284 16.29 1.70 4.26
CA ILE A 284 16.06 2.90 5.05
C ILE A 284 17.39 3.52 5.47
N SER A 285 17.40 4.85 5.64
CA SER A 285 18.43 5.46 6.49
C SER A 285 17.75 6.12 7.69
N PHE A 286 18.32 5.88 8.84
CA PHE A 286 17.94 6.56 10.08
C PHE A 286 19.00 7.60 10.43
N ARG A 287 18.58 8.87 10.55
CA ARG A 287 19.43 10.02 10.80
C ARG A 287 19.06 10.69 12.11
N TYR A 288 20.02 10.94 12.97
CA TYR A 288 19.83 11.75 14.17
C TYR A 288 21.05 12.65 14.43
N PHE A 289 20.82 13.79 15.05
CA PHE A 289 21.90 14.69 15.44
C PHE A 289 22.51 14.25 16.77
N ASP A 290 23.83 14.04 16.78
CA ASP A 290 24.60 13.70 17.98
C ASP A 290 25.18 15.00 18.56
N ASP A 291 24.54 15.52 19.60
CA ASP A 291 24.93 16.77 20.26
C ASP A 291 26.34 16.70 20.85
N THR A 292 26.80 15.53 21.27
CA THR A 292 28.15 15.36 21.82
C THR A 292 29.20 15.53 20.72
N LYS A 293 28.94 14.99 19.54
CA LYS A 293 29.85 15.05 18.39
C LYS A 293 29.59 16.24 17.48
N GLN A 294 28.50 16.96 17.70
CA GLN A 294 28.03 18.05 16.83
C GLN A 294 27.96 17.64 15.36
N LYS A 295 27.44 16.44 15.11
CA LYS A 295 27.33 15.84 13.76
C LYS A 295 26.05 15.01 13.65
N TRP A 296 25.56 14.90 12.44
CA TRP A 296 24.53 13.94 12.11
C TRP A 296 25.10 12.53 12.03
N CYS A 297 24.51 11.56 12.74
CA CYS A 297 24.76 10.14 12.58
C CYS A 297 23.78 9.60 11.55
N VAL A 298 24.25 8.97 10.49
CA VAL A 298 23.47 8.39 9.40
C VAL A 298 23.74 6.91 9.37
N ASN A 299 22.71 6.09 9.55
CA ASN A 299 22.81 4.62 9.48
C ASN A 299 21.92 4.15 8.31
N TRP A 300 22.54 3.52 7.33
CA TRP A 300 21.87 2.92 6.18
C TRP A 300 21.69 1.42 6.39
N PHE A 301 20.53 0.91 5.99
CA PHE A 301 20.22 -0.52 6.04
C PHE A 301 19.52 -0.93 4.75
N ASN A 302 20.06 -1.96 4.07
CA ASN A 302 19.47 -2.55 2.89
C ASN A 302 19.24 -4.05 3.09
N PRO A 303 18.03 -4.49 3.45
CA PRO A 303 17.73 -5.90 3.68
C PRO A 303 17.82 -6.79 2.44
N ILE A 304 17.80 -6.21 1.22
CA ILE A 304 17.99 -6.99 -0.02
C ILE A 304 19.45 -7.46 -0.17
N SER A 305 20.40 -6.57 0.08
CA SER A 305 21.84 -6.90 0.02
C SER A 305 22.42 -7.38 1.35
N GLY A 306 21.69 -7.15 2.46
CA GLY A 306 22.19 -7.37 3.81
C GLY A 306 23.24 -6.33 4.25
N SER A 307 23.42 -5.23 3.49
CA SER A 307 24.40 -4.20 3.82
C SER A 307 23.86 -3.22 4.87
N SER A 308 24.81 -2.75 5.70
CA SER A 308 24.56 -1.64 6.63
C SER A 308 25.80 -0.75 6.72
N ASP A 309 25.59 0.55 6.61
CA ASP A 309 26.67 1.54 6.63
C ASP A 309 26.40 2.59 7.68
N LYS A 310 27.47 3.08 8.34
CA LYS A 310 27.39 4.16 9.30
C LYS A 310 28.32 5.31 8.89
N LEU A 311 27.70 6.48 8.71
CA LEU A 311 28.40 7.69 8.31
C LEU A 311 28.05 8.84 9.27
N TYR A 312 28.89 9.86 9.25
CA TYR A 312 28.68 11.10 9.99
C TYR A 312 28.55 12.27 9.01
N GLY A 313 27.41 12.97 9.10
CA GLY A 313 27.05 14.08 8.22
C GLY A 313 27.36 15.45 8.81
N ARG A 314 27.78 16.38 7.96
CA ARG A 314 27.94 17.78 8.28
C ARG A 314 27.64 18.67 7.08
N LYS A 315 27.27 19.92 7.33
CA LYS A 315 27.21 20.94 6.27
C LYS A 315 28.62 21.42 5.94
N GLU A 316 28.93 21.56 4.64
CA GLU A 316 30.20 22.07 4.13
C GLU A 316 29.90 23.03 2.96
N GLY A 317 29.94 24.35 3.26
CA GLY A 317 29.40 25.33 2.33
C GLY A 317 27.90 25.17 2.14
N GLU A 318 27.48 25.06 0.90
CA GLU A 318 26.07 24.75 0.57
C GLU A 318 25.78 23.23 0.47
N ASN A 319 26.80 22.40 0.54
CA ASN A 319 26.70 20.95 0.41
C ASN A 319 26.52 20.29 1.78
N ILE A 320 26.05 19.03 1.75
CA ILE A 320 26.00 18.16 2.94
C ILE A 320 26.84 16.93 2.62
N ILE A 321 27.87 16.70 3.44
CA ILE A 321 28.80 15.60 3.25
C ILE A 321 28.66 14.60 4.40
N HIS A 322 28.65 13.31 4.06
CA HIS A 322 28.65 12.19 5.01
C HIS A 322 29.94 11.40 4.79
N GLU A 323 30.64 11.08 5.85
CA GLU A 323 31.87 10.26 5.79
C GLU A 323 31.79 9.10 6.77
N GLY A 324 32.27 7.94 6.35
CA GLY A 324 32.33 6.69 7.12
C GLY A 324 33.38 5.77 6.55
N LEU A 325 33.52 4.59 7.14
CA LEU A 325 34.38 3.52 6.63
C LEU A 325 33.51 2.34 6.22
N ASP A 326 33.87 1.69 5.11
CA ASP A 326 33.32 0.39 4.75
C ASP A 326 33.95 -0.75 5.59
N ASP A 327 33.52 -1.99 5.39
CA ASP A 327 34.00 -3.16 6.12
C ASP A 327 35.51 -3.47 5.87
N ASP A 328 36.04 -2.99 4.74
CA ASP A 328 37.46 -3.13 4.36
C ASP A 328 38.31 -1.95 4.87
N GLY A 329 37.71 -0.97 5.53
CA GLY A 329 38.39 0.22 6.07
C GLY A 329 38.65 1.32 5.03
N ASN A 330 38.03 1.26 3.86
CA ASN A 330 38.07 2.33 2.87
C ASN A 330 37.18 3.49 3.29
N LEU A 331 37.57 4.71 2.93
CA LEU A 331 36.77 5.90 3.26
C LEU A 331 35.64 6.07 2.26
N MET A 332 34.42 5.95 2.75
CA MET A 332 33.19 6.28 2.00
C MET A 332 32.88 7.76 2.17
N ARG A 333 32.45 8.39 1.09
CA ARG A 333 31.91 9.75 1.07
C ARG A 333 30.60 9.77 0.31
N TRP A 334 29.51 10.17 0.99
CA TRP A 334 28.22 10.43 0.38
C TRP A 334 27.92 11.93 0.53
N GLY A 335 27.21 12.51 -0.43
CA GLY A 335 26.92 13.95 -0.33
C GLY A 335 25.72 14.39 -1.13
N PHE A 336 25.11 15.47 -0.65
CA PHE A 336 24.12 16.25 -1.38
C PHE A 336 24.78 17.56 -1.84
N GLU A 337 24.67 17.86 -3.11
CA GLU A 337 25.12 19.10 -3.75
C GLU A 337 24.02 19.65 -4.66
N ASP A 338 24.19 20.86 -5.18
CA ASP A 338 23.22 21.56 -6.04
C ASP A 338 21.81 21.56 -5.42
N ILE A 339 21.76 21.78 -4.11
CA ILE A 339 20.53 21.69 -3.31
C ILE A 339 19.64 22.89 -3.62
N THR A 340 18.40 22.59 -4.03
CA THR A 340 17.30 23.55 -4.14
C THR A 340 16.05 23.04 -3.42
N VAL A 341 15.01 23.84 -3.35
CA VAL A 341 13.72 23.41 -2.79
C VAL A 341 13.12 22.21 -3.56
N ASN A 342 13.42 22.08 -4.86
CA ASN A 342 12.79 21.12 -5.76
C ASN A 342 13.75 20.10 -6.39
N SER A 343 15.06 20.21 -6.14
CA SER A 343 16.05 19.29 -6.73
C SER A 343 17.31 19.18 -5.87
N PHE A 344 18.03 18.09 -6.09
CA PHE A 344 19.37 17.89 -5.55
C PHE A 344 20.16 16.95 -6.46
N HIS A 345 21.50 17.02 -6.35
CA HIS A 345 22.42 16.02 -6.84
C HIS A 345 23.05 15.32 -5.64
N TRP A 346 23.04 13.97 -5.63
CA TRP A 346 23.65 13.15 -4.58
C TRP A 346 24.72 12.24 -5.19
N LYS A 347 25.83 12.08 -4.48
CA LYS A 347 26.95 11.24 -4.91
C LYS A 347 27.36 10.26 -3.83
N ALA A 348 27.82 9.09 -4.26
CA ALA A 348 28.55 8.13 -3.45
C ALA A 348 29.94 7.91 -4.06
N GLU A 349 30.96 8.11 -3.26
CA GLU A 349 32.37 7.97 -3.64
C GLU A 349 33.09 7.09 -2.62
N ILE A 350 34.13 6.41 -3.06
CA ILE A 350 35.01 5.61 -2.20
C ILE A 350 36.48 5.99 -2.43
N SER A 351 37.28 5.98 -1.36
CA SER A 351 38.72 6.19 -1.41
C SER A 351 39.44 5.00 -0.75
N CYS A 352 40.25 4.30 -1.54
CA CYS A 352 41.12 3.19 -1.06
C CYS A 352 42.51 3.68 -0.64
N ASP A 353 42.78 5.01 -0.73
CA ASP A 353 44.12 5.59 -0.46
C ASP A 353 44.07 6.62 0.69
N LYS A 354 43.13 6.45 1.63
CA LYS A 354 42.95 7.29 2.82
C LYS A 354 42.56 8.74 2.49
N GLY A 355 41.69 8.90 1.50
CA GLY A 355 41.10 10.20 1.14
C GLY A 355 41.93 11.06 0.18
N LYS A 356 42.98 10.52 -0.44
CA LYS A 356 43.77 11.27 -1.43
C LYS A 356 43.08 11.34 -2.77
N THR A 357 42.45 10.24 -3.19
CA THR A 357 41.61 10.17 -4.40
C THR A 357 40.27 9.51 -4.09
N PHE A 358 39.23 9.92 -4.81
CA PHE A 358 37.89 9.36 -4.69
C PHE A 358 37.43 8.84 -6.04
N VAL A 359 36.80 7.67 -6.02
CA VAL A 359 36.19 7.04 -7.19
C VAL A 359 34.67 7.12 -7.02
N LEU A 360 34.00 7.71 -8.00
CA LEU A 360 32.55 7.80 -8.03
C LEU A 360 31.94 6.42 -8.24
N GLN A 361 31.02 6.01 -7.35
CA GLN A 361 30.34 4.74 -7.38
C GLN A 361 28.89 4.85 -7.82
N ALA A 362 28.23 5.95 -7.45
CA ALA A 362 26.86 6.21 -7.86
C ALA A 362 26.57 7.71 -7.79
N GLU A 363 25.64 8.16 -8.63
CA GLU A 363 25.06 9.49 -8.55
C GLU A 363 23.56 9.48 -8.76
N PHE A 364 22.86 10.38 -8.08
CA PHE A 364 21.40 10.46 -8.08
C PHE A 364 20.98 11.91 -8.31
N PHE A 365 20.03 12.09 -9.25
CA PHE A 365 19.40 13.39 -9.48
C PHE A 365 17.95 13.33 -8.97
N GLY A 366 17.69 14.00 -7.85
CA GLY A 366 16.38 14.06 -7.22
C GLY A 366 15.55 15.24 -7.72
N LYS A 367 14.26 14.97 -8.02
CA LYS A 367 13.24 15.98 -8.29
C LYS A 367 12.05 15.77 -7.37
N ARG A 368 11.60 16.83 -6.70
CA ARG A 368 10.45 16.76 -5.80
C ARG A 368 9.19 16.31 -6.56
N ARG A 369 8.37 15.50 -5.90
CA ARG A 369 7.05 15.09 -6.40
C ARG A 369 6.01 16.18 -6.17
#